data_55ba81fecaf58a7b601064ebcc3c3fcd
#
_entry.id   55ba81fecaf58a7b601064ebcc3c3fcd
#
_cell.length_a   1.000
_cell.length_b   1.000
_cell.length_c   1.000
_cell.angle_alpha   90.00
_cell.angle_beta   90.00
_cell.angle_gamma   90.00
#
_symmetry.space_group_name_H-M   'P 1'
#
loop_
_entity.id
_entity.type
_entity.pdbx_description
1 polymer ?
#
loop_
_entity_poly.entity_id
_entity_poly.type
_entity_poly.pdbx_seq_one_letter_code
_entity_poly.pdbx_strand_id
1 'polypeptide(L)'
;MSNIIYQSKISQIGEFAQDALTDGMLILFKTGAPADLADYCFVHNHDDLKQDLQVGQTIYLGKQSYKITAVGDVASVNFRELGHITLKFDGNSQAELPGTIHIKGETLSQLFVGDEIRIVND
;
A
#
# COMPACT_ATOMS: atom_id res chain seq x y z
N MET A 1 22.03 1.80 -6.76
CA MET A 1 21.36 0.52 -6.48
C MET A 1 20.18 0.73 -5.57
N SER A 2 19.06 0.08 -5.91
CA SER A 2 17.86 0.17 -5.09
C SER A 2 17.98 -0.72 -3.86
N ASN A 3 17.51 -0.23 -2.72
CA ASN A 3 17.41 -1.01 -1.49
C ASN A 3 15.96 -1.35 -1.23
N ILE A 4 15.69 -2.64 -1.00
CA ILE A 4 14.36 -3.08 -0.61
C ILE A 4 14.17 -2.72 0.86
N ILE A 5 13.20 -1.84 1.14
CA ILE A 5 12.90 -1.42 2.50
C ILE A 5 11.67 -2.14 3.06
N TYR A 6 10.91 -2.80 2.21
CA TYR A 6 9.71 -3.52 2.62
C TYR A 6 9.32 -4.57 1.60
N GLN A 7 8.82 -5.70 2.09
CA GLN A 7 8.36 -6.79 1.23
C GLN A 7 7.34 -7.65 1.97
N SER A 8 6.20 -7.88 1.34
CA SER A 8 5.16 -8.76 1.86
C SER A 8 4.37 -9.35 0.71
N LYS A 9 3.40 -10.22 1.02
CA LYS A 9 2.53 -10.83 0.02
C LYS A 9 1.07 -10.74 0.47
N ILE A 10 0.18 -10.59 -0.48
CA ILE A 10 -1.25 -10.61 -0.23
C ILE A 10 -1.64 -12.02 0.22
N SER A 11 -2.29 -12.10 1.39
CA SER A 11 -2.74 -13.37 1.97
C SER A 11 -4.25 -13.56 1.87
N GLN A 12 -4.99 -12.47 1.79
CA GLN A 12 -6.45 -12.50 1.75
C GLN A 12 -6.97 -11.23 1.11
N ILE A 13 -8.09 -11.31 0.40
CA ILE A 13 -8.71 -10.15 -0.23
C ILE A 13 -10.12 -10.01 0.32
N GLY A 14 -10.42 -8.86 0.92
CA GLY A 14 -11.73 -8.57 1.48
C GLY A 14 -12.80 -8.49 0.39
N GLU A 15 -14.04 -8.71 0.79
CA GLU A 15 -15.18 -8.78 -0.13
C GLU A 15 -15.32 -7.50 -0.97
N PHE A 16 -15.02 -6.33 -0.39
CA PHE A 16 -15.18 -5.04 -1.03
C PHE A 16 -13.86 -4.38 -1.42
N ALA A 17 -12.74 -5.10 -1.29
CA ALA A 17 -11.42 -4.52 -1.58
C ALA A 17 -11.26 -4.11 -3.04
N GLN A 18 -11.80 -4.90 -3.97
CA GLN A 18 -11.73 -4.61 -5.39
C GLN A 18 -12.57 -3.39 -5.77
N ASP A 19 -13.65 -3.13 -5.03
CA ASP A 19 -14.49 -1.94 -5.27
C ASP A 19 -13.70 -0.67 -5.00
N ALA A 20 -12.93 -0.63 -3.92
CA ALA A 20 -12.06 0.51 -3.62
C ALA A 20 -11.01 0.71 -4.70
N LEU A 21 -10.44 -0.38 -5.21
CA LEU A 21 -9.46 -0.32 -6.28
C LEU A 21 -10.04 0.27 -7.55
N THR A 22 -11.29 -0.06 -7.86
CA THR A 22 -12.02 0.53 -8.99
C THR A 22 -12.13 2.06 -8.83
N ASP A 23 -12.25 2.52 -7.60
CA ASP A 23 -12.31 3.95 -7.28
C ASP A 23 -10.92 4.60 -7.16
N GLY A 24 -9.86 3.88 -7.48
CA GLY A 24 -8.51 4.42 -7.44
C GLY A 24 -7.85 4.38 -6.08
N MET A 25 -8.34 3.54 -5.17
CA MET A 25 -7.77 3.37 -3.82
C MET A 25 -7.48 1.92 -3.53
N LEU A 26 -6.38 1.70 -2.82
CA LEU A 26 -6.02 0.37 -2.34
C LEU A 26 -5.73 0.47 -0.85
N ILE A 27 -6.43 -0.32 -0.05
CA ILE A 27 -6.29 -0.31 1.40
C ILE A 27 -5.61 -1.61 1.82
N LEU A 28 -4.51 -1.49 2.56
CA LEU A 28 -3.75 -2.62 3.08
C LEU A 28 -3.92 -2.72 4.58
N PHE A 29 -3.92 -3.95 5.10
CA PHE A 29 -3.90 -4.23 6.54
C PHE A 29 -3.19 -5.57 6.77
N LYS A 30 -2.55 -5.72 7.91
CA LYS A 30 -1.84 -6.97 8.22
C LYS A 30 -2.81 -8.11 8.54
N THR A 31 -2.32 -9.33 8.44
CA THR A 31 -3.05 -10.54 8.84
C THR A 31 -3.56 -10.39 10.28
N GLY A 32 -4.81 -10.78 10.51
CA GLY A 32 -5.44 -10.62 11.81
C GLY A 32 -6.23 -9.34 11.95
N ALA A 33 -6.46 -8.61 10.85
CA ALA A 33 -7.31 -7.43 10.87
C ALA A 33 -8.71 -7.76 11.37
N PRO A 34 -9.35 -6.83 12.13
CA PRO A 34 -10.75 -7.02 12.50
C PRO A 34 -11.63 -7.25 11.26
N ALA A 35 -12.62 -8.13 11.38
CA ALA A 35 -13.44 -8.54 10.24
C ALA A 35 -14.05 -7.35 9.48
N ASP A 36 -14.52 -6.35 10.21
CA ASP A 36 -15.15 -5.16 9.62
C ASP A 36 -14.19 -4.40 8.73
N LEU A 37 -12.91 -4.32 9.12
CA LEU A 37 -11.88 -3.65 8.32
C LEU A 37 -11.37 -4.54 7.20
N ALA A 38 -11.22 -5.84 7.48
CA ALA A 38 -10.68 -6.78 6.50
C ALA A 38 -11.54 -6.86 5.24
N ASP A 39 -12.85 -6.63 5.35
CA ASP A 39 -13.76 -6.67 4.20
C ASP A 39 -13.40 -5.62 3.13
N TYR A 40 -12.76 -4.53 3.53
CA TYR A 40 -12.39 -3.44 2.61
C TYR A 40 -10.91 -3.45 2.25
N CYS A 41 -10.15 -4.41 2.77
CA CYS A 41 -8.70 -4.40 2.66
C CYS A 41 -8.16 -5.56 1.84
N PHE A 42 -7.00 -5.32 1.23
CA PHE A 42 -6.10 -6.38 0.83
C PHE A 42 -5.26 -6.71 2.05
N VAL A 43 -5.46 -7.89 2.61
CA VAL A 43 -4.75 -8.34 3.81
C VAL A 43 -3.43 -8.97 3.37
N HIS A 44 -2.35 -8.64 4.07
CA HIS A 44 -1.03 -9.13 3.70
C HIS A 44 -0.24 -9.62 4.92
N ASN A 45 0.77 -10.43 4.67
CA ASN A 45 1.65 -10.96 5.71
C ASN A 45 2.73 -9.92 6.05
N HIS A 46 2.31 -8.87 6.72
CA HIS A 46 3.12 -7.71 7.05
C HIS A 46 4.47 -8.10 7.66
N ASP A 47 5.51 -7.39 7.27
CA ASP A 47 6.87 -7.57 7.75
C ASP A 47 7.41 -6.19 8.18
N ASP A 48 8.68 -6.14 8.56
CA ASP A 48 9.29 -4.91 9.07
C ASP A 48 9.45 -3.85 7.97
N LEU A 49 9.00 -2.64 8.26
CA LEU A 49 9.31 -1.48 7.45
C LEU A 49 10.66 -0.92 7.91
N LYS A 50 11.68 -1.05 7.08
CA LYS A 50 13.07 -0.75 7.47
C LYS A 50 13.41 0.73 7.45
N GLN A 51 12.65 1.52 6.70
CA GLN A 51 12.79 2.98 6.62
C GLN A 51 11.42 3.60 6.50
N ASP A 52 11.29 4.86 6.86
CA ASP A 52 10.04 5.58 6.65
C ASP A 52 9.71 5.68 5.17
N LEU A 53 8.42 5.71 4.87
CA LEU A 53 7.93 5.96 3.52
C LEU A 53 8.27 7.40 3.13
N GLN A 54 8.78 7.59 1.92
CA GLN A 54 9.21 8.91 1.45
C GLN A 54 8.86 9.09 -0.03
N VAL A 55 8.63 10.35 -0.38
CA VAL A 55 8.45 10.74 -1.78
C VAL A 55 9.68 10.32 -2.58
N GLY A 56 9.46 9.78 -3.76
CA GLY A 56 10.51 9.33 -4.66
C GLY A 56 10.82 7.84 -4.58
N GLN A 57 10.36 7.17 -3.52
CA GLN A 57 10.48 5.71 -3.45
C GLN A 57 9.55 5.06 -4.47
N THR A 58 9.85 3.81 -4.81
CA THR A 58 9.03 3.02 -5.74
C THR A 58 8.32 1.91 -4.97
N ILE A 59 7.02 1.79 -5.18
CA ILE A 59 6.25 0.66 -4.66
C ILE A 59 5.83 -0.24 -5.82
N TYR A 60 6.07 -1.55 -5.65
CA TYR A 60 5.62 -2.57 -6.59
C TYR A 60 4.39 -3.26 -6.02
N LEU A 61 3.36 -3.36 -6.83
CA LEU A 61 2.12 -4.08 -6.50
C LEU A 61 1.96 -5.17 -7.56
N GLY A 62 2.33 -6.40 -7.19
CA GLY A 62 2.46 -7.45 -8.17
C GLY A 62 3.56 -7.10 -9.17
N LYS A 63 3.21 -6.98 -10.43
CA LYS A 63 4.16 -6.66 -11.51
C LYS A 63 4.19 -5.17 -11.88
N GLN A 64 3.29 -4.38 -11.32
CA GLN A 64 3.20 -2.94 -11.62
C GLN A 64 4.03 -2.14 -10.64
N SER A 65 4.65 -1.07 -11.13
CA SER A 65 5.46 -0.17 -10.30
C SER A 65 4.88 1.23 -10.28
N TYR A 66 5.03 1.88 -9.13
CA TYR A 66 4.48 3.22 -8.88
C TYR A 66 5.49 4.05 -8.12
N LYS A 67 5.54 5.36 -8.41
CA LYS A 67 6.33 6.29 -7.62
C LYS A 67 5.48 6.88 -6.51
N ILE A 68 6.04 6.97 -5.30
CA ILE A 68 5.38 7.66 -4.19
C ILE A 68 5.54 9.16 -4.41
N THR A 69 4.42 9.87 -4.46
CA THR A 69 4.39 11.31 -4.74
C THR A 69 4.04 12.15 -3.52
N ALA A 70 3.38 11.54 -2.52
CA ALA A 70 3.05 12.22 -1.27
C ALA A 70 2.88 11.19 -0.16
N VAL A 71 3.21 11.57 1.08
CA VAL A 71 3.14 10.68 2.25
C VAL A 71 2.46 11.43 3.39
N GLY A 72 1.37 10.89 3.91
CA GLY A 72 0.68 11.47 5.06
C GLY A 72 1.52 11.39 6.33
N ASP A 73 1.25 12.28 7.28
CA ASP A 73 2.07 12.47 8.48
C ASP A 73 2.23 11.22 9.34
N VAL A 74 1.21 10.35 9.37
CA VAL A 74 1.25 9.12 10.18
C VAL A 74 1.26 7.86 9.34
N ALA A 75 1.45 7.99 8.02
CA ALA A 75 1.41 6.82 7.12
C ALA A 75 2.48 5.80 7.47
N SER A 76 3.72 6.25 7.71
CA SER A 76 4.82 5.34 8.06
C SER A 76 4.57 4.64 9.39
N VAL A 77 4.04 5.35 10.39
CA VAL A 77 3.75 4.77 11.70
C VAL A 77 2.64 3.71 11.58
N ASN A 78 1.55 4.04 10.92
CA ASN A 78 0.44 3.11 10.74
C ASN A 78 0.84 1.88 9.95
N PHE A 79 1.66 2.08 8.92
CA PHE A 79 2.14 0.95 8.12
C PHE A 79 3.09 0.07 8.91
N ARG A 80 4.00 0.68 9.66
CA ARG A 80 4.95 -0.07 10.50
C ARG A 80 4.25 -0.89 11.57
N GLU A 81 3.29 -0.27 12.26
CA GLU A 81 2.62 -0.91 13.40
C GLU A 81 1.54 -1.90 12.99
N LEU A 82 0.76 -1.55 11.96
CA LEU A 82 -0.47 -2.28 11.62
C LEU A 82 -0.47 -2.86 10.21
N GLY A 83 0.57 -2.59 9.42
CA GLY A 83 0.52 -2.90 8.00
C GLY A 83 -0.63 -2.19 7.30
N HIS A 84 -1.13 -1.11 7.90
CA HIS A 84 -2.32 -0.40 7.44
C HIS A 84 -1.94 0.88 6.72
N ILE A 85 -2.38 0.99 5.49
CA ILE A 85 -2.15 2.18 4.69
C ILE A 85 -3.18 2.24 3.56
N THR A 86 -3.53 3.46 3.17
CA THR A 86 -4.35 3.68 1.98
C THR A 86 -3.45 4.26 0.89
N LEU A 87 -3.51 3.66 -0.30
CA LEU A 87 -2.80 4.14 -1.47
C LEU A 87 -3.81 4.76 -2.43
N LYS A 88 -3.55 5.98 -2.90
CA LYS A 88 -4.35 6.63 -3.93
C LYS A 88 -3.54 6.74 -5.22
N PHE A 89 -4.14 6.28 -6.32
CA PHE A 89 -3.51 6.23 -7.64
C PHE A 89 -3.69 7.54 -8.40
N ASP A 90 -3.52 8.67 -7.74
CA ASP A 90 -3.77 9.98 -8.33
C ASP A 90 -2.51 10.81 -8.57
N GLY A 91 -1.36 10.36 -8.07
CA GLY A 91 -0.10 11.08 -8.24
C GLY A 91 -0.08 12.45 -7.59
N ASN A 92 -0.98 12.71 -6.64
CA ASN A 92 -1.06 14.01 -5.99
C ASN A 92 0.24 14.35 -5.27
N SER A 93 0.64 15.61 -5.30
CA SER A 93 1.89 16.05 -4.67
C SER A 93 1.71 16.44 -3.21
N GLN A 94 0.49 16.46 -2.72
CA GLN A 94 0.19 16.79 -1.32
C GLN A 94 -0.70 15.71 -0.72
N ALA A 95 -0.35 15.27 0.48
CA ALA A 95 -1.12 14.25 1.18
C ALA A 95 -2.45 14.84 1.66
N GLU A 96 -3.55 14.18 1.32
CA GLU A 96 -4.87 14.62 1.74
C GLU A 96 -5.19 14.18 3.17
N LEU A 97 -4.83 12.94 3.51
CA LEU A 97 -5.14 12.35 4.81
C LEU A 97 -3.86 11.82 5.47
N PRO A 98 -3.79 11.84 6.81
CA PRO A 98 -2.55 11.45 7.52
C PRO A 98 -2.09 10.03 7.26
N GLY A 99 -3.01 9.07 7.06
CA GLY A 99 -2.69 7.66 6.85
C GLY A 99 -2.61 7.24 5.39
N THR A 100 -2.55 8.18 4.46
CA THR A 100 -2.60 7.90 3.03
C THR A 100 -1.28 8.26 2.36
N ILE A 101 -0.88 7.44 1.37
CA ILE A 101 0.16 7.83 0.43
C ILE A 101 -0.45 7.97 -0.96
N HIS A 102 0.14 8.84 -1.77
CA HIS A 102 -0.27 9.02 -3.16
C HIS A 102 0.81 8.45 -4.05
N ILE A 103 0.40 7.75 -5.09
CA ILE A 103 1.31 7.07 -6.00
C ILE A 103 0.93 7.40 -7.44
N LYS A 104 1.95 7.41 -8.30
CA LYS A 104 1.81 7.74 -9.72
C LYS A 104 2.14 6.52 -10.57
N GLY A 105 1.25 6.20 -11.48
CA GLY A 105 1.36 5.09 -12.41
C GLY A 105 -0.01 4.71 -12.93
N GLU A 106 -0.08 3.69 -13.76
CA GLU A 106 -1.36 3.20 -14.26
C GLU A 106 -2.16 2.59 -13.11
N THR A 107 -3.44 2.97 -13.01
CA THR A 107 -4.32 2.38 -12.00
C THR A 107 -4.35 0.87 -12.17
N LEU A 108 -4.13 0.18 -11.05
CA LEU A 108 -4.13 -1.27 -11.01
C LEU A 108 -5.56 -1.77 -11.17
N SER A 109 -5.77 -2.72 -12.08
CA SER A 109 -7.12 -3.28 -12.29
C SER A 109 -7.44 -4.37 -11.29
N GLN A 110 -6.43 -5.11 -10.82
CA GLN A 110 -6.66 -6.26 -9.95
C GLN A 110 -5.37 -6.72 -9.27
N LEU A 111 -5.51 -7.18 -8.02
CA LEU A 111 -4.47 -7.88 -7.28
C LEU A 111 -5.01 -9.24 -6.85
N PHE A 112 -4.11 -10.21 -6.71
CA PHE A 112 -4.45 -11.58 -6.33
C PHE A 112 -3.72 -12.00 -5.07
N VAL A 113 -4.27 -12.99 -4.38
CA VAL A 113 -3.56 -13.65 -3.28
C VAL A 113 -2.23 -14.20 -3.82
N GLY A 114 -1.16 -13.94 -3.08
CA GLY A 114 0.19 -14.31 -3.49
C GLY A 114 0.95 -13.21 -4.20
N ASP A 115 0.28 -12.15 -4.65
CA ASP A 115 0.96 -11.01 -5.26
C ASP A 115 1.82 -10.30 -4.23
N GLU A 116 2.98 -9.85 -4.68
CA GLU A 116 3.97 -9.22 -3.81
C GLU A 116 3.74 -7.72 -3.68
N ILE A 117 3.97 -7.22 -2.47
CA ILE A 117 4.07 -5.78 -2.20
C ILE A 117 5.53 -5.53 -1.85
N ARG A 118 6.21 -4.67 -2.60
CA ARG A 118 7.62 -4.38 -2.38
C ARG A 118 7.86 -2.89 -2.51
N ILE A 119 8.60 -2.32 -1.58
CA ILE A 119 8.96 -0.91 -1.61
C ILE A 119 10.47 -0.81 -1.65
N VAL A 120 10.98 -0.01 -2.57
CA VAL A 120 12.41 0.19 -2.73
C VAL A 120 12.76 1.66 -2.61
N ASN A 121 13.92 1.90 -2.02
CA ASN A 121 14.48 3.25 -1.89
C ASN A 121 15.49 3.43 -3.01
N ASP A 122 15.11 4.19 -3.99
CA ASP A 122 15.94 4.43 -5.19
C ASP A 122 17.08 5.40 -4.94
#